data_ee4283570b4383dbc4ee11194da23e85
#
_entry.id   ee4283570b4383dbc4ee11194da23e85
#
_cell.length_a   1.000
_cell.length_b   1.000
_cell.length_c   1.000
_cell.angle_alpha   90.00
_cell.angle_beta   90.00
_cell.angle_gamma   90.00
#
_symmetry.space_group_name_H-M   'P 1'
#
loop_
_entity.id
_entity.type
_entity.pdbx_description
1 polymer ?
#
loop_
_entity_poly.entity_id
_entity_poly.type
_entity_poly.pdbx_seq_one_letter_code
_entity_poly.pdbx_strand_id
1 'polypeptide(L)' 'MQAELRRALDSAYEGMKRTEPSPTAFASHYTLCLGIVIGGQACHGMSEAEAVNERAHLGMLAALYEVKARVRSDLSAQ' A
#
# COMPACT_ATOMS: atom_id res chain seq x y z
N MET A 1 16.93 -4.47 -3.74
CA MET A 1 15.79 -4.25 -4.64
C MET A 1 16.24 -3.45 -5.85
N GLN A 2 15.78 -3.82 -7.04
CA GLN A 2 16.08 -3.07 -8.26
C GLN A 2 15.50 -1.66 -8.18
N ALA A 3 16.21 -0.69 -8.76
CA ALA A 3 15.84 0.72 -8.68
C ALA A 3 14.47 1.03 -9.30
N GLU A 4 14.16 0.41 -10.44
CA GLU A 4 12.86 0.60 -11.07
C GLU A 4 11.73 0.06 -10.21
N LEU A 5 11.96 -1.08 -9.56
CA LEU A 5 10.98 -1.69 -8.67
C LEU A 5 10.73 -0.79 -7.44
N ARG A 6 11.81 -0.23 -6.87
CA ARG A 6 11.70 0.71 -5.76
C ARG A 6 10.89 1.94 -6.15
N ARG A 7 11.15 2.49 -7.33
CA ARG A 7 10.41 3.65 -7.84
C ARG A 7 8.94 3.34 -8.06
N ALA A 8 8.64 2.17 -8.63
CA ALA A 8 7.25 1.76 -8.87
C ALA A 8 6.50 1.62 -7.56
N LEU A 9 7.13 0.99 -6.55
CA LEU A 9 6.53 0.82 -5.23
C LEU A 9 6.30 2.17 -4.54
N ASP A 10 7.31 3.03 -4.55
CA ASP A 10 7.21 4.34 -3.91
C ASP A 10 6.10 5.17 -4.54
N SER A 11 5.99 5.13 -5.86
CA SER A 11 4.92 5.82 -6.59
C SER A 11 3.54 5.28 -6.21
N ALA A 12 3.40 3.95 -6.09
CA ALA A 12 2.15 3.32 -5.67
C ALA A 12 1.79 3.70 -4.24
N TYR A 13 2.77 3.71 -3.33
CA TYR A 13 2.56 4.14 -1.95
C TYR A 13 2.11 5.60 -1.87
N GLU A 14 2.70 6.47 -2.66
CA GLU A 14 2.29 7.87 -2.72
C GLU A 14 0.85 8.00 -3.20
N GLY A 15 0.45 7.19 -4.18
CA GLY A 15 -0.93 7.14 -4.64
C GLY A 15 -1.89 6.76 -3.52
N MET A 16 -1.52 5.76 -2.70
CA MET A 16 -2.33 5.36 -1.55
C MET A 16 -2.49 6.48 -0.54
N LYS A 17 -1.41 7.21 -0.25
CA LYS A 17 -1.44 8.28 0.74
C LYS A 17 -2.28 9.47 0.31
N ARG A 18 -2.30 9.77 -1.00
CA ARG A 18 -3.07 10.90 -1.54
C ARG A 18 -4.54 10.59 -1.74
N THR A 19 -4.88 9.31 -1.81
CA THR A 19 -6.24 8.89 -2.10
C THR A 19 -7.17 9.30 -0.96
N GLU A 20 -8.25 9.99 -1.28
CA GLU A 20 -9.33 10.26 -0.34
C GLU A 20 -9.91 8.95 0.17
N PRO A 21 -10.46 8.88 1.39
CA PRO A 21 -10.99 7.64 1.93
C PRO A 21 -12.13 7.09 1.07
N SER A 22 -11.77 6.33 0.06
CA SER A 22 -12.68 5.63 -0.83
C SER A 22 -12.29 4.16 -0.78
N PRO A 23 -13.17 3.26 -0.30
CA PRO A 23 -12.84 1.85 -0.21
C PRO A 23 -12.39 1.26 -1.55
N THR A 24 -13.04 1.63 -2.64
CA THR A 24 -12.69 1.12 -3.97
C THR A 24 -11.31 1.58 -4.41
N ALA A 25 -11.02 2.88 -4.29
CA ALA A 25 -9.73 3.43 -4.68
C ALA A 25 -8.61 2.87 -3.82
N PHE A 26 -8.83 2.75 -2.51
CA PHE A 26 -7.83 2.18 -1.60
C PHE A 26 -7.55 0.72 -1.96
N ALA A 27 -8.60 -0.08 -2.19
CA ALA A 27 -8.43 -1.49 -2.55
C ALA A 27 -7.64 -1.65 -3.84
N SER A 28 -7.88 -0.79 -4.83
CA SER A 28 -7.14 -0.82 -6.09
C SER A 28 -5.65 -0.54 -5.88
N HIS A 29 -5.33 0.50 -5.11
CA HIS A 29 -3.93 0.84 -4.82
C HIS A 29 -3.25 -0.22 -3.97
N TYR A 30 -3.95 -0.79 -2.98
CA TYR A 30 -3.42 -1.85 -2.15
C TYR A 30 -3.08 -3.08 -2.99
N THR A 31 -3.98 -3.48 -3.86
CA THR A 31 -3.79 -4.63 -4.76
C THR A 31 -2.60 -4.41 -5.69
N LEU A 32 -2.44 -3.19 -6.21
CA LEU A 32 -1.30 -2.84 -7.06
C LEU A 32 0.02 -2.98 -6.29
N CYS A 33 0.10 -2.44 -5.09
CA CYS A 33 1.30 -2.54 -4.27
C CYS A 33 1.63 -4.00 -3.94
N LEU A 34 0.64 -4.77 -3.55
CA LEU A 34 0.82 -6.18 -3.23
C LEU A 34 1.30 -6.95 -4.46
N GLY A 35 0.73 -6.67 -5.63
CA GLY A 35 1.14 -7.28 -6.89
C GLY A 35 2.59 -6.98 -7.23
N ILE A 36 3.03 -5.74 -7.01
CA ILE A 36 4.43 -5.34 -7.24
C ILE A 36 5.36 -6.11 -6.30
N VAL A 37 5.00 -6.26 -5.04
CA VAL A 37 5.83 -7.00 -4.06
C VAL A 37 5.92 -8.48 -4.45
N ILE A 38 4.80 -9.11 -4.74
CA ILE A 38 4.75 -10.53 -5.12
C ILE A 38 5.53 -10.75 -6.42
N GLY A 39 5.27 -9.94 -7.44
CA GLY A 39 5.95 -10.04 -8.73
C GLY A 39 7.45 -9.75 -8.61
N GLY A 40 7.81 -8.74 -7.82
CA GLY A 40 9.21 -8.39 -7.58
C GLY A 40 9.99 -9.52 -6.93
N GLN A 41 9.39 -10.18 -5.94
CA GLN A 41 10.01 -11.32 -5.28
C GLN A 41 10.13 -12.50 -6.24
N ALA A 42 9.08 -12.80 -6.98
CA ALA A 42 9.07 -13.92 -7.93
C ALA A 42 10.12 -13.77 -9.02
N CYS A 43 10.42 -12.53 -9.45
CA CYS A 43 11.40 -12.25 -10.49
C CYS A 43 12.79 -11.92 -9.92
N HIS A 44 13.01 -12.15 -8.63
CA HIS A 44 14.26 -11.87 -7.95
C HIS A 44 14.71 -10.40 -8.00
N GLY A 45 13.77 -9.48 -8.23
CA GLY A 45 14.02 -8.04 -8.13
C GLY A 45 14.02 -7.54 -6.69
N MET A 46 13.60 -8.37 -5.77
CA MET A 46 13.42 -8.09 -4.35
C MET A 46 13.77 -9.35 -3.56
N SER A 47 14.49 -9.20 -2.46
CA SER A 47 14.80 -10.33 -1.57
C SER A 47 13.57 -10.69 -0.73
N GLU A 48 13.59 -11.88 -0.12
CA GLU A 48 12.55 -12.31 0.79
C GLU A 48 12.41 -11.34 1.96
N ALA A 49 13.52 -10.92 2.55
CA ALA A 49 13.53 -9.96 3.65
C ALA A 49 12.93 -8.62 3.24
N GLU A 50 13.27 -8.13 2.05
CA GLU A 50 12.69 -6.90 1.51
C GLU A 50 11.18 -7.06 1.30
N ALA A 51 10.74 -8.20 0.77
CA ALA A 51 9.32 -8.46 0.55
C ALA A 51 8.55 -8.48 1.88
N VAL A 52 9.10 -9.08 2.92
CA VAL A 52 8.49 -9.09 4.25
C VAL A 52 8.35 -7.66 4.77
N ASN A 53 9.38 -6.84 4.63
CA ASN A 53 9.35 -5.45 5.07
C ASN A 53 8.30 -4.63 4.31
N GLU A 54 8.19 -4.85 2.99
CA GLU A 54 7.19 -4.13 2.18
C GLU A 54 5.77 -4.55 2.55
N ARG A 55 5.55 -5.84 2.81
CA ARG A 55 4.23 -6.32 3.27
C ARG A 55 3.85 -5.74 4.63
N ALA A 56 4.81 -5.62 5.54
CA ALA A 56 4.57 -4.98 6.83
C ALA A 56 4.19 -3.51 6.65
N HIS A 57 4.85 -2.80 5.74
CA HIS A 57 4.53 -1.41 5.41
C HIS A 57 3.12 -1.29 4.85
N LEU A 58 2.74 -2.19 3.92
CA LEU A 58 1.38 -2.23 3.39
C LEU A 58 0.34 -2.44 4.48
N GLY A 59 0.60 -3.36 5.41
CA GLY A 59 -0.28 -3.61 6.54
C GLY A 59 -0.46 -2.39 7.42
N MET A 60 0.61 -1.65 7.66
CA MET A 60 0.56 -0.39 8.41
C MET A 60 -0.29 0.66 7.68
N LEU A 61 -0.12 0.79 6.37
CA LEU A 61 -0.91 1.75 5.58
C LEU A 61 -2.39 1.38 5.59
N ALA A 62 -2.71 0.09 5.52
CA ALA A 62 -4.09 -0.39 5.60
C ALA A 62 -4.71 -0.05 6.96
N ALA A 63 -3.96 -0.25 8.04
CA ALA A 63 -4.43 0.08 9.39
C ALA A 63 -4.68 1.58 9.54
N LEU A 64 -3.79 2.41 9.02
CA LEU A 64 -3.95 3.86 9.03
C LEU A 64 -5.17 4.29 8.23
N TYR A 65 -5.40 3.67 7.08
CA TYR A 65 -6.58 3.95 6.28
C TYR A 65 -7.86 3.65 7.06
N GLU A 66 -7.91 2.50 7.73
CA GLU A 66 -9.07 2.11 8.53
C GLU A 66 -9.35 3.10 9.65
N VAL A 67 -8.31 3.55 10.34
CA VAL A 67 -8.44 4.55 11.41
C VAL A 67 -9.01 5.86 10.86
N LYS A 68 -8.46 6.34 9.75
CA LYS A 68 -8.93 7.57 9.11
C LYS A 68 -10.38 7.46 8.65
N ALA A 69 -10.74 6.31 8.09
CA ALA A 69 -12.10 6.07 7.63
C ALA A 69 -13.10 6.06 8.80
N ARG A 70 -12.72 5.46 9.93
CA ARG A 70 -13.55 5.45 11.14
C ARG A 70 -13.74 6.85 11.70
N VAL A 71 -12.66 7.61 11.83
CA VAL A 71 -12.72 8.98 12.34
C VAL A 71 -13.64 9.83 11.47
N ARG A 72 -13.48 9.72 10.14
CA ARG A 72 -14.35 10.45 9.21
C ARG A 72 -15.81 10.03 9.33
N SER A 73 -16.07 8.74 9.45
CA SER A 73 -17.42 8.21 9.64
C SER A 73 -18.04 8.72 10.94
N ASP A 74 -17.29 8.69 12.04
CA ASP A 74 -17.76 9.18 13.33
C ASP A 74 -18.09 10.68 13.30
N LEU A 75 -17.24 11.46 12.64
CA LEU A 75 -17.49 12.89 12.47
C LEU A 75 -18.74 13.16 11.62
N SER A 76 -18.97 12.34 10.60
CA SER A 76 -20.15 12.47 9.74
C SER A 76 -21.43 12.07 10.46
N ALA A 77 -21.34 11.17 11.43
CA ALA A 77 -22.51 10.71 12.20
C ALA A 77 -22.99 11.74 13.21
N GLN A 78 -22.21 12.76 13.50
CA GLN A 78 -22.56 13.83 14.42
C GLN A 78 -23.18 15.00 13.68
#